data_3e19808a390ca53bd24117a21535f85f
#
_entry.id   3e19808a390ca53bd24117a21535f85f
#
_cell.length_a   1.000
_cell.length_b   1.000
_cell.length_c   1.000
_cell.angle_alpha   90.00
_cell.angle_beta   90.00
_cell.angle_gamma   90.00
#
_symmetry.space_group_name_H-M   'P 1'
#
loop_
_entity.id
_entity.type
_entity.pdbx_description
1 polymer ?
#
loop_
_entity_poly.entity_id
_entity_poly.type
_entity_poly.pdbx_seq_one_letter_code
_entity_poly.pdbx_strand_id
1 'polypeptide(L)'
;MSDEQLMANITAGNPKAFTELYERYNKRIYYFFLRMLGSDAELANDFLQDLFLKIIQKPELYKPTHKFSGWLFSIAHNMCKNEYRSREVRKNFKTEENPDQYINPNFQEDAINKESLIAEVFNELELLDESQRSILILKYKENFSLKEISDILELPVGTIKSRLHYARLELLKRVKQKETFNGESYGK
;
A
#
# COMPACT_ATOMS: atom_id res chain seq x y z
N MET A 1 -7.43 24.48 3.40
CA MET A 1 -7.77 23.96 4.77
C MET A 1 -6.85 22.82 5.13
N SER A 2 -6.57 22.57 6.43
CA SER A 2 -5.88 21.35 6.85
C SER A 2 -6.81 20.12 6.73
N ASP A 3 -6.23 18.91 6.74
CA ASP A 3 -7.03 17.68 6.66
C ASP A 3 -7.96 17.52 7.88
N GLU A 4 -7.49 17.95 9.05
CA GLU A 4 -8.26 17.93 10.29
C GLU A 4 -9.47 18.89 10.22
N GLN A 5 -9.29 20.06 9.58
CA GLN A 5 -10.39 21.01 9.34
C GLN A 5 -11.38 20.46 8.33
N LEU A 6 -10.89 19.78 7.28
CA LEU A 6 -11.77 19.10 6.32
C LEU A 6 -12.59 18.01 6.99
N MET A 7 -11.99 17.19 7.86
CA MET A 7 -12.71 16.17 8.61
C MET A 7 -13.78 16.76 9.55
N ALA A 8 -13.48 17.86 10.23
CA ALA A 8 -14.48 18.57 11.04
C ALA A 8 -15.68 19.05 10.19
N ASN A 9 -15.40 19.58 8.99
CA ASN A 9 -16.45 20.00 8.06
C ASN A 9 -17.25 18.82 7.49
N ILE A 10 -16.61 17.67 7.23
CA ILE A 10 -17.29 16.44 6.80
C ILE A 10 -18.27 15.99 7.90
N THR A 11 -17.81 15.99 9.15
CA THR A 11 -18.67 15.66 10.31
C THR A 11 -19.85 16.63 10.44
N ALA A 12 -19.68 17.89 10.05
CA ALA A 12 -20.75 18.89 9.98
C ALA A 12 -21.65 18.77 8.72
N GLY A 13 -21.42 17.76 7.88
CA GLY A 13 -22.23 17.48 6.69
C GLY A 13 -21.88 18.32 5.45
N ASN A 14 -20.67 18.88 5.36
CA ASN A 14 -20.24 19.66 4.21
C ASN A 14 -19.67 18.75 3.07
N PRO A 15 -20.38 18.57 1.93
CA PRO A 15 -19.92 17.67 0.87
C PRO A 15 -18.68 18.19 0.14
N LYS A 16 -18.45 19.49 0.07
CA LYS A 16 -17.26 20.06 -0.59
C LYS A 16 -15.98 19.71 0.16
N ALA A 17 -16.04 19.63 1.49
CA ALA A 17 -14.91 19.21 2.30
C ALA A 17 -14.49 17.75 2.00
N PHE A 18 -15.47 16.88 1.76
CA PHE A 18 -15.21 15.51 1.33
C PHE A 18 -14.55 15.45 -0.06
N THR A 19 -15.07 16.20 -1.03
CA THR A 19 -14.49 16.26 -2.37
C THR A 19 -13.01 16.68 -2.32
N GLU A 20 -12.70 17.75 -1.55
CA GLU A 20 -11.32 18.22 -1.40
C GLU A 20 -10.42 17.17 -0.74
N LEU A 21 -10.90 16.48 0.29
CA LEU A 21 -10.15 15.42 0.95
C LEU A 21 -9.93 14.21 0.02
N TYR A 22 -10.96 13.80 -0.71
CA TYR A 22 -10.88 12.75 -1.71
C TYR A 22 -9.83 13.07 -2.79
N GLU A 23 -9.85 14.26 -3.36
CA GLU A 23 -8.88 14.70 -4.39
C GLU A 23 -7.43 14.65 -3.89
N ARG A 24 -7.20 14.96 -2.60
CA ARG A 24 -5.85 14.91 -2.00
C ARG A 24 -5.32 13.49 -1.85
N TYR A 25 -6.17 12.52 -1.56
CA TYR A 25 -5.75 11.21 -1.10
C TYR A 25 -6.08 10.06 -2.06
N ASN A 26 -7.03 10.22 -3.00
CA ASN A 26 -7.49 9.13 -3.85
C ASN A 26 -6.35 8.40 -4.58
N LYS A 27 -5.46 9.14 -5.25
CA LYS A 27 -4.33 8.55 -5.99
C LYS A 27 -3.35 7.84 -5.05
N ARG A 28 -3.01 8.46 -3.92
CA ARG A 28 -2.06 7.90 -2.94
C ARG A 28 -2.59 6.60 -2.37
N ILE A 29 -3.84 6.57 -1.95
CA ILE A 29 -4.51 5.39 -1.37
C ILE A 29 -4.76 4.32 -2.43
N TYR A 30 -5.17 4.70 -3.65
CA TYR A 30 -5.29 3.76 -4.76
C TYR A 30 -3.98 3.02 -5.03
N TYR A 31 -2.87 3.75 -5.18
CA TYR A 31 -1.56 3.13 -5.40
C TYR A 31 -1.07 2.32 -4.20
N PHE A 32 -1.41 2.73 -2.99
CA PHE A 32 -1.13 1.91 -1.80
C PHE A 32 -1.86 0.57 -1.89
N PHE A 33 -3.18 0.56 -2.15
CA PHE A 33 -3.95 -0.66 -2.33
C PHE A 33 -3.43 -1.50 -3.49
N LEU A 34 -3.20 -0.88 -4.64
CA LEU A 34 -2.68 -1.57 -5.82
C LEU A 34 -1.41 -2.37 -5.50
N ARG A 35 -0.44 -1.74 -4.81
CA ARG A 35 0.82 -2.38 -4.43
C ARG A 35 0.66 -3.41 -3.30
N MET A 36 -0.26 -3.19 -2.39
CA MET A 36 -0.52 -4.14 -1.31
C MET A 36 -1.31 -5.37 -1.79
N LEU A 37 -2.18 -5.25 -2.78
CA LEU A 37 -3.11 -6.30 -3.21
C LEU A 37 -2.64 -7.10 -4.44
N GLY A 38 -1.37 -6.96 -4.85
CA GLY A 38 -0.78 -7.73 -5.96
C GLY A 38 -1.16 -7.18 -7.33
N SER A 39 -1.16 -5.85 -7.48
CA SER A 39 -1.46 -5.12 -8.72
C SER A 39 -2.86 -5.41 -9.32
N ASP A 40 -3.79 -5.88 -8.49
CA ASP A 40 -5.19 -6.04 -8.85
C ASP A 40 -5.90 -4.69 -8.83
N ALA A 41 -6.09 -4.11 -10.01
CA ALA A 41 -6.65 -2.76 -10.17
C ALA A 41 -8.14 -2.68 -9.79
N GLU A 42 -8.91 -3.74 -10.04
CA GLU A 42 -10.33 -3.81 -9.70
C GLU A 42 -10.50 -3.86 -8.19
N LEU A 43 -9.80 -4.77 -7.54
CA LEU A 43 -9.81 -4.88 -6.08
C LEU A 43 -9.28 -3.62 -5.39
N ALA A 44 -8.24 -2.99 -5.94
CA ALA A 44 -7.73 -1.72 -5.42
C ALA A 44 -8.75 -0.58 -5.49
N ASN A 45 -9.54 -0.51 -6.57
CA ASN A 45 -10.63 0.45 -6.70
C ASN A 45 -11.78 0.18 -5.72
N ASP A 46 -12.16 -1.08 -5.54
CA ASP A 46 -13.19 -1.46 -4.57
C ASP A 46 -12.78 -1.06 -3.14
N PHE A 47 -11.54 -1.35 -2.78
CA PHE A 47 -10.99 -0.97 -1.48
C PHE A 47 -10.89 0.55 -1.29
N LEU A 48 -10.56 1.29 -2.35
CA LEU A 48 -10.57 2.76 -2.34
C LEU A 48 -11.98 3.29 -2.05
N GLN A 49 -12.99 2.79 -2.75
CA GLN A 49 -14.39 3.17 -2.56
C GLN A 49 -14.85 2.85 -1.14
N ASP A 50 -14.61 1.63 -0.66
CA ASP A 50 -14.99 1.18 0.68
C ASP A 50 -14.36 2.03 1.78
N LEU A 51 -13.08 2.42 1.61
CA LEU A 51 -12.39 3.26 2.57
C LEU A 51 -13.03 4.65 2.64
N PHE A 52 -13.29 5.28 1.51
CA PHE A 52 -13.90 6.63 1.50
C PHE A 52 -15.37 6.60 1.92
N LEU A 53 -16.10 5.53 1.63
CA LEU A 53 -17.45 5.31 2.17
C LEU A 53 -17.45 5.25 3.70
N LYS A 54 -16.47 4.56 4.31
CA LYS A 54 -16.33 4.52 5.77
C LYS A 54 -16.10 5.91 6.37
N ILE A 55 -15.30 6.75 5.69
CA ILE A 55 -15.03 8.13 6.14
C ILE A 55 -16.32 8.96 6.13
N ILE A 56 -17.17 8.84 5.11
CA ILE A 56 -18.43 9.56 5.01
C ILE A 56 -19.44 9.05 6.03
N GLN A 57 -19.57 7.73 6.17
CA GLN A 57 -20.57 7.10 7.02
C GLN A 57 -20.28 7.23 8.50
N LYS A 58 -19.00 7.29 8.87
CA LYS A 58 -18.53 7.29 10.27
C LYS A 58 -17.39 8.27 10.50
N PRO A 59 -17.58 9.57 10.17
CA PRO A 59 -16.52 10.56 10.30
C PRO A 59 -16.05 10.75 11.76
N GLU A 60 -16.90 10.40 12.74
CA GLU A 60 -16.61 10.43 14.18
C GLU A 60 -15.54 9.41 14.61
N LEU A 61 -15.20 8.44 13.77
CA LEU A 61 -14.09 7.52 14.06
C LEU A 61 -12.72 8.20 13.99
N TYR A 62 -12.64 9.32 13.28
CA TYR A 62 -11.43 10.12 13.29
C TYR A 62 -11.33 10.94 14.56
N LYS A 63 -10.23 10.77 15.28
CA LYS A 63 -9.91 11.60 16.46
C LYS A 63 -8.75 12.52 16.11
N PRO A 64 -8.88 13.85 16.26
CA PRO A 64 -7.85 14.83 15.86
C PRO A 64 -6.59 14.82 16.75
N THR A 65 -6.39 13.79 17.57
CA THR A 65 -5.17 13.56 18.35
C THR A 65 -4.01 13.05 17.48
N HIS A 66 -4.29 12.58 16.27
CA HIS A 66 -3.32 12.09 15.30
C HIS A 66 -3.50 12.80 13.96
N LYS A 67 -2.43 12.87 13.16
CA LYS A 67 -2.54 13.39 11.80
C LYS A 67 -3.52 12.52 10.98
N PHE A 68 -4.38 13.18 10.22
CA PHE A 68 -5.37 12.51 9.38
C PHE A 68 -4.72 11.49 8.43
N SER A 69 -3.60 11.86 7.79
CA SER A 69 -2.89 10.94 6.88
C SER A 69 -2.48 9.63 7.56
N GLY A 70 -1.94 9.68 8.77
CA GLY A 70 -1.58 8.48 9.53
C GLY A 70 -2.78 7.59 9.83
N TRP A 71 -3.89 8.17 10.28
CA TRP A 71 -5.13 7.46 10.54
C TRP A 71 -5.71 6.84 9.25
N LEU A 72 -5.73 7.58 8.14
CA LEU A 72 -6.20 7.08 6.85
C LEU A 72 -5.42 5.85 6.38
N PHE A 73 -4.08 5.93 6.45
CA PHE A 73 -3.21 4.81 6.06
C PHE A 73 -3.30 3.62 7.04
N SER A 74 -3.62 3.84 8.32
CA SER A 74 -3.87 2.74 9.25
C SER A 74 -5.14 1.96 8.88
N ILE A 75 -6.21 2.66 8.46
CA ILE A 75 -7.42 1.99 7.96
C ILE A 75 -7.09 1.20 6.68
N ALA A 76 -6.41 1.83 5.71
CA ALA A 76 -6.03 1.17 4.47
C ALA A 76 -5.18 -0.09 4.71
N HIS A 77 -4.18 -0.01 5.60
CA HIS A 77 -3.35 -1.16 5.97
C HIS A 77 -4.18 -2.28 6.62
N ASN A 78 -5.07 -1.94 7.56
CA ASN A 78 -5.92 -2.93 8.22
C ASN A 78 -6.91 -3.59 7.24
N MET A 79 -7.39 -2.89 6.24
CA MET A 79 -8.21 -3.47 5.16
C MET A 79 -7.41 -4.52 4.37
N CYS A 80 -6.18 -4.21 3.95
CA CYS A 80 -5.29 -5.16 3.29
C CYS A 80 -5.01 -6.39 4.17
N LYS A 81 -4.67 -6.19 5.43
CA LYS A 81 -4.41 -7.26 6.40
C LYS A 81 -5.59 -8.20 6.55
N ASN A 82 -6.82 -7.67 6.58
CA ASN A 82 -8.03 -8.49 6.65
C ASN A 82 -8.23 -9.30 5.37
N GLU A 83 -7.97 -8.73 4.19
CA GLU A 83 -8.03 -9.45 2.91
C GLU A 83 -7.01 -10.59 2.86
N TYR A 84 -5.77 -10.38 3.28
CA TYR A 84 -4.77 -11.45 3.35
C TYR A 84 -5.22 -12.60 4.24
N ARG A 85 -5.74 -12.29 5.44
CA ARG A 85 -6.30 -13.31 6.32
C ARG A 85 -7.45 -14.06 5.68
N SER A 86 -8.35 -13.36 4.99
CA SER A 86 -9.47 -13.95 4.28
C SER A 86 -9.01 -14.89 3.16
N ARG A 87 -7.97 -14.50 2.40
CA ARG A 87 -7.36 -15.34 1.36
C ARG A 87 -6.71 -16.59 1.96
N GLU A 88 -6.00 -16.46 3.08
CA GLU A 88 -5.36 -17.58 3.76
C GLU A 88 -6.40 -18.58 4.26
N VAL A 89 -7.47 -18.10 4.88
CA VAL A 89 -8.59 -18.96 5.31
C VAL A 89 -9.22 -19.66 4.10
N ARG A 90 -9.49 -18.95 3.00
CA ARG A 90 -10.04 -19.56 1.77
C ARG A 90 -9.13 -20.63 1.17
N LYS A 91 -7.80 -20.44 1.20
CA LYS A 91 -6.83 -21.45 0.76
C LYS A 91 -6.90 -22.72 1.61
N ASN A 92 -7.05 -22.58 2.91
CA ASN A 92 -7.11 -23.73 3.82
C ASN A 92 -8.41 -24.54 3.70
N PHE A 93 -9.48 -23.94 3.15
CA PHE A 93 -10.77 -24.64 2.91
C PHE A 93 -10.92 -25.18 1.48
N LYS A 94 -10.09 -24.73 0.51
CA LYS A 94 -10.02 -25.28 -0.85
C LYS A 94 -8.91 -26.31 -0.91
N THR A 95 -9.27 -27.57 -0.65
CA THR A 95 -8.48 -28.73 -1.06
C THR A 95 -8.52 -28.78 -2.58
N GLU A 96 -7.33 -28.68 -3.21
CA GLU A 96 -7.10 -28.94 -4.65
C GLU A 96 -7.87 -28.08 -5.67
N GLU A 97 -7.43 -26.83 -5.85
CA GLU A 97 -7.44 -26.19 -7.16
C GLU A 97 -6.32 -25.15 -7.19
N ASN A 98 -5.53 -25.17 -8.28
CA ASN A 98 -4.35 -24.35 -8.53
C ASN A 98 -4.50 -22.90 -8.03
N PRO A 99 -3.51 -22.34 -7.35
CA PRO A 99 -3.46 -20.91 -7.16
C PRO A 99 -3.10 -20.28 -8.50
N ASP A 100 -4.10 -19.79 -9.23
CA ASP A 100 -3.85 -18.83 -10.30
C ASP A 100 -3.15 -17.63 -9.69
N GLN A 101 -1.84 -17.59 -9.88
CA GLN A 101 -1.07 -16.38 -9.77
C GLN A 101 -1.53 -15.47 -10.92
N TYR A 102 -2.50 -14.62 -10.63
CA TYR A 102 -2.81 -13.50 -11.52
C TYR A 102 -1.64 -12.51 -11.47
N ILE A 103 -0.60 -12.81 -12.23
CA ILE A 103 0.37 -11.83 -12.68
C ILE A 103 -0.31 -11.14 -13.86
N ASN A 104 -0.85 -9.95 -13.64
CA ASN A 104 -1.34 -9.12 -14.73
C ASN A 104 -0.13 -8.39 -15.35
N PRO A 105 0.33 -8.77 -16.56
CA PRO A 105 1.53 -8.21 -17.17
C PRO A 105 1.31 -6.89 -17.89
N ASN A 106 0.12 -6.28 -17.81
CA ASN A 106 -0.22 -5.08 -18.58
C ASN A 106 -0.33 -3.86 -17.66
N PHE A 107 0.80 -3.31 -17.27
CA PHE A 107 0.89 -1.92 -16.91
C PHE A 107 1.82 -1.23 -17.91
N GLN A 108 1.24 -0.69 -18.98
CA GLN A 108 1.93 0.27 -19.84
C GLN A 108 1.93 1.62 -19.12
N GLU A 109 3.04 1.97 -18.53
CA GLU A 109 3.40 3.34 -18.24
C GLU A 109 4.40 3.78 -19.30
N ASP A 110 3.95 4.65 -20.20
CA ASP A 110 4.81 5.31 -21.18
C ASP A 110 5.70 6.33 -20.49
N ALA A 111 6.97 6.02 -20.34
CA ALA A 111 8.10 6.97 -20.36
C ALA A 111 9.45 6.29 -20.03
N ILE A 112 10.38 6.47 -20.90
CA ILE A 112 11.57 5.65 -21.14
C ILE A 112 12.69 5.88 -20.10
N ASN A 113 13.35 4.81 -19.67
CA ASN A 113 14.64 4.66 -18.96
C ASN A 113 14.73 4.85 -17.41
N LYS A 114 14.07 5.77 -16.76
CA LYS A 114 13.96 5.80 -15.29
C LYS A 114 12.79 4.96 -14.78
N GLU A 115 11.80 4.82 -15.60
CA GLU A 115 10.56 4.11 -15.31
C GLU A 115 10.72 2.60 -15.34
N SER A 116 11.60 2.05 -16.19
CA SER A 116 11.84 0.61 -16.20
C SER A 116 12.47 0.11 -14.89
N LEU A 117 13.42 0.85 -14.30
CA LEU A 117 14.03 0.52 -13.03
C LEU A 117 13.02 0.67 -11.87
N ILE A 118 12.19 1.70 -11.93
CA ILE A 118 11.13 1.92 -10.93
C ILE A 118 10.08 0.81 -11.03
N ALA A 119 9.63 0.46 -12.22
CA ALA A 119 8.70 -0.66 -12.44
C ALA A 119 9.30 -1.98 -11.96
N GLU A 120 10.58 -2.21 -12.21
CA GLU A 120 11.30 -3.40 -11.76
C GLU A 120 11.39 -3.50 -10.23
N VAL A 121 11.71 -2.40 -9.55
CA VAL A 121 11.68 -2.32 -8.07
C VAL A 121 10.28 -2.58 -7.53
N PHE A 122 9.24 -2.08 -8.20
CA PHE A 122 7.87 -2.33 -7.77
C PHE A 122 7.45 -3.79 -7.96
N ASN A 123 7.88 -4.45 -9.03
CA ASN A 123 7.63 -5.88 -9.23
C ASN A 123 8.31 -6.72 -8.14
N GLU A 124 9.54 -6.36 -7.74
CA GLU A 124 10.22 -7.04 -6.64
C GLU A 124 9.58 -6.76 -5.27
N LEU A 125 8.94 -5.60 -5.09
CA LEU A 125 8.15 -5.32 -3.88
C LEU A 125 6.97 -6.27 -3.72
N GLU A 126 6.34 -6.71 -4.80
CA GLU A 126 5.20 -7.64 -4.76
C GLU A 126 5.59 -9.04 -4.29
N LEU A 127 6.86 -9.41 -4.44
CA LEU A 127 7.39 -10.69 -3.98
C LEU A 127 7.80 -10.70 -2.49
N LEU A 128 7.80 -9.53 -1.85
CA LEU A 128 8.04 -9.42 -0.41
C LEU A 128 6.80 -9.82 0.39
N ASP A 129 7.00 -10.24 1.63
CA ASP A 129 5.88 -10.43 2.54
C ASP A 129 5.12 -9.11 2.81
N GLU A 130 3.86 -9.20 3.21
CA GLU A 130 2.97 -8.07 3.45
C GLU A 130 3.59 -7.03 4.41
N SER A 131 4.20 -7.50 5.49
CA SER A 131 4.79 -6.64 6.52
C SER A 131 6.00 -5.87 6.00
N GLN A 132 6.86 -6.51 5.21
CA GLN A 132 8.01 -5.89 4.56
C GLN A 132 7.58 -4.87 3.51
N ARG A 133 6.60 -5.24 2.68
CA ARG A 133 6.05 -4.41 1.60
C ARG A 133 5.42 -3.14 2.17
N SER A 134 4.54 -3.27 3.17
CA SER A 134 3.86 -2.12 3.77
C SER A 134 4.84 -1.11 4.39
N ILE A 135 5.86 -1.57 5.11
CA ILE A 135 6.88 -0.70 5.71
C ILE A 135 7.68 0.07 4.65
N LEU A 136 8.07 -0.60 3.55
CA LEU A 136 8.81 0.05 2.46
C LEU A 136 7.96 1.11 1.75
N ILE A 137 6.70 0.80 1.44
CA ILE A 137 5.79 1.76 0.81
C ILE A 137 5.56 2.97 1.72
N LEU A 138 5.21 2.75 3.00
CA LEU A 138 4.98 3.83 3.95
C LEU A 138 6.22 4.70 4.15
N LYS A 139 7.41 4.10 4.17
CA LYS A 139 8.67 4.84 4.37
C LYS A 139 9.11 5.61 3.15
N TYR A 140 9.15 4.97 1.98
CA TYR A 140 9.82 5.53 0.80
C TYR A 140 8.87 6.16 -0.21
N LYS A 141 7.63 5.69 -0.32
CA LYS A 141 6.63 6.29 -1.21
C LYS A 141 5.81 7.35 -0.50
N GLU A 142 5.38 7.07 0.73
CA GLU A 142 4.50 7.96 1.49
C GLU A 142 5.25 8.91 2.42
N ASN A 143 6.57 8.72 2.58
CA ASN A 143 7.47 9.57 3.37
C ASN A 143 7.11 9.68 4.87
N PHE A 144 6.47 8.66 5.44
CA PHE A 144 6.20 8.64 6.88
C PHE A 144 7.50 8.47 7.69
N SER A 145 7.56 9.13 8.84
CA SER A 145 8.60 8.89 9.83
C SER A 145 8.43 7.50 10.47
N LEU A 146 9.51 6.97 11.08
CA LEU A 146 9.43 5.67 11.76
C LEU A 146 8.41 5.65 12.90
N LYS A 147 8.19 6.79 13.55
CA LYS A 147 7.17 6.94 14.59
C LYS A 147 5.76 6.86 13.99
N GLU A 148 5.49 7.60 12.91
CA GLU A 148 4.20 7.54 12.23
C GLU A 148 3.92 6.12 11.68
N ILE A 149 4.93 5.43 11.13
CA ILE A 149 4.79 4.03 10.70
C ILE A 149 4.50 3.10 11.89
N SER A 150 5.13 3.34 13.03
CA SER A 150 4.86 2.63 14.27
C SER A 150 3.39 2.77 14.69
N ASP A 151 2.85 3.97 14.58
CA ASP A 151 1.45 4.27 14.91
C ASP A 151 0.49 3.65 13.87
N ILE A 152 0.82 3.73 12.55
CA ILE A 152 0.02 3.15 11.46
C ILE A 152 -0.07 1.63 11.55
N LEU A 153 1.04 0.96 11.83
CA LEU A 153 1.14 -0.50 11.84
C LEU A 153 0.91 -1.11 13.23
N GLU A 154 0.74 -0.26 14.26
CA GLU A 154 0.57 -0.68 15.67
C GLU A 154 1.73 -1.57 16.16
N LEU A 155 2.97 -1.20 15.79
CA LEU A 155 4.19 -1.93 16.14
C LEU A 155 5.21 -1.01 16.82
N PRO A 156 6.01 -1.51 17.78
CA PRO A 156 7.07 -0.73 18.41
C PRO A 156 8.07 -0.17 17.38
N VAL A 157 8.56 1.06 17.58
CA VAL A 157 9.53 1.71 16.68
C VAL A 157 10.79 0.86 16.48
N GLY A 158 11.25 0.14 17.50
CA GLY A 158 12.36 -0.81 17.40
C GLY A 158 12.08 -1.94 16.41
N THR A 159 10.85 -2.47 16.40
CA THR A 159 10.39 -3.47 15.45
C THR A 159 10.31 -2.90 14.04
N ILE A 160 9.84 -1.66 13.87
CA ILE A 160 9.81 -0.99 12.57
C ILE A 160 11.24 -0.83 12.01
N LYS A 161 12.21 -0.39 12.84
CA LYS A 161 13.61 -0.25 12.42
C LYS A 161 14.21 -1.57 11.93
N SER A 162 14.05 -2.65 12.68
CA SER A 162 14.60 -3.96 12.31
C SER A 162 13.92 -4.51 11.05
N ARG A 163 12.59 -4.46 10.97
CA ARG A 163 11.85 -4.91 9.78
C ARG A 163 12.19 -4.09 8.53
N LEU A 164 12.32 -2.77 8.63
CA LEU A 164 12.75 -1.92 7.52
C LEU A 164 14.16 -2.29 7.04
N HIS A 165 15.09 -2.57 7.97
CA HIS A 165 16.43 -3.02 7.63
C HIS A 165 16.41 -4.33 6.82
N TYR A 166 15.70 -5.35 7.31
CA TYR A 166 15.60 -6.64 6.62
C TYR A 166 14.83 -6.54 5.30
N ALA A 167 13.76 -5.78 5.25
CA ALA A 167 13.00 -5.55 4.02
C ALA A 167 13.87 -4.90 2.92
N ARG A 168 14.73 -3.93 3.30
CA ARG A 168 15.70 -3.32 2.36
C ARG A 168 16.71 -4.32 1.86
N LEU A 169 17.28 -5.14 2.75
CA LEU A 169 18.27 -6.15 2.36
C LEU A 169 17.66 -7.16 1.39
N GLU A 170 16.46 -7.63 1.67
CA GLU A 170 15.77 -8.59 0.82
C GLU A 170 15.44 -7.98 -0.56
N LEU A 171 14.94 -6.75 -0.60
CA LEU A 171 14.67 -6.05 -1.86
C LEU A 171 15.95 -5.87 -2.69
N LEU A 172 17.03 -5.41 -2.07
CA LEU A 172 18.34 -5.23 -2.73
C LEU A 172 18.90 -6.54 -3.29
N LYS A 173 18.74 -7.63 -2.55
CA LYS A 173 19.16 -8.97 -2.99
C LYS A 173 18.40 -9.39 -4.25
N ARG A 174 17.09 -9.19 -4.27
CA ARG A 174 16.22 -9.54 -5.41
C ARG A 174 16.56 -8.73 -6.66
N VAL A 175 16.69 -7.42 -6.53
CA VAL A 175 17.06 -6.53 -7.63
C VAL A 175 18.42 -6.92 -8.23
N LYS A 176 19.45 -7.17 -7.39
CA LYS A 176 20.78 -7.60 -7.85
C LYS A 176 20.78 -8.96 -8.56
N GLN A 177 19.99 -9.92 -8.07
CA GLN A 177 19.88 -11.23 -8.73
C GLN A 177 19.31 -11.13 -10.13
N LYS A 178 18.38 -10.21 -10.37
CA LYS A 178 17.78 -9.96 -11.67
C LYS A 178 18.76 -9.29 -12.65
N GLU A 179 19.53 -8.31 -12.16
CA GLU A 179 20.56 -7.64 -12.97
C GLU A 179 21.62 -8.63 -13.47
N THR A 180 22.07 -9.57 -12.64
CA THR A 180 23.00 -10.63 -13.03
C THR A 180 22.40 -11.57 -14.07
N PHE A 181 21.16 -11.96 -13.94
CA PHE A 181 20.47 -12.85 -14.89
C PHE A 181 20.25 -12.20 -16.26
N ASN A 182 19.91 -10.90 -16.27
CA ASN A 182 19.75 -10.14 -17.52
C ASN A 182 21.09 -9.83 -18.20
N GLY A 183 22.18 -9.67 -17.43
CA GLY A 183 23.54 -9.42 -17.95
C GLY A 183 24.14 -10.63 -18.68
N GLU A 184 23.83 -11.84 -18.26
CA GLU A 184 24.31 -13.09 -18.90
C GLU A 184 23.56 -13.43 -20.19
N SER A 185 22.37 -12.83 -20.43
CA SER A 185 21.57 -13.08 -21.64
C SER A 185 22.02 -12.26 -22.87
N TYR A 186 22.87 -11.25 -22.70
CA TYR A 186 23.40 -10.41 -23.79
C TYR A 186 24.85 -10.77 -24.22
N GLY A 187 25.39 -11.86 -23.72
CA GLY A 187 26.76 -12.30 -23.96
C GLY A 187 26.92 -13.58 -24.79
N LYS A 188 26.02 -13.83 -25.76
CA LYS A 188 26.20 -14.89 -26.76
C LYS A 188 25.83 -14.44 -28.15
#